data_b8ced8e2e698d3e714998f4d51d2b565
#
_entry.id   b8ced8e2e698d3e714998f4d51d2b565
#
_cell.length_a   1.000
_cell.length_b   1.000
_cell.length_c   1.000
_cell.angle_alpha   90.00
_cell.angle_beta   90.00
_cell.angle_gamma   90.00
#
_symmetry.space_group_name_H-M   'P 1'
#
loop_
_entity.id
_entity.type
_entity.pdbx_description
1 polymer ?
#
loop_
_entity_poly.entity_id
_entity_poly.type
_entity_poly.pdbx_seq_one_letter_code
_entity_poly.pdbx_strand_id
1 'polypeptide(L)' 'MWEEKNNKLYKKFEFKDFSEAFGFMVRVALAAEKMDHHPLWTNVYNKVEIWLNTHDAGDVITEKDRLLSIKIDALV' A
#
# COMPACT_ATOMS: atom_id res chain seq x y z
N MET A 1 -10.33 -4.38 -3.16
CA MET A 1 -10.22 -3.65 -4.43
C MET A 1 -9.77 -2.22 -4.19
N TRP A 2 -8.81 -1.76 -4.97
CA TRP A 2 -8.29 -0.42 -4.80
C TRP A 2 -9.30 0.62 -5.27
N GLU A 3 -9.45 1.70 -4.49
CA GLU A 3 -10.34 2.82 -4.82
C GLU A 3 -9.50 4.04 -5.14
N GLU A 4 -9.98 4.88 -6.04
CA GLU A 4 -9.33 6.16 -6.33
C GLU A 4 -10.04 7.25 -5.56
N LYS A 5 -9.35 7.84 -4.59
CA LYS A 5 -9.87 8.89 -3.72
C LYS A 5 -8.84 9.98 -3.54
N ASN A 6 -9.22 11.22 -3.80
CA ASN A 6 -8.34 12.37 -3.53
C ASN A 6 -6.97 12.20 -4.17
N ASN A 7 -6.95 11.74 -5.43
CA ASN A 7 -5.72 11.53 -6.20
C ASN A 7 -4.81 10.47 -5.57
N LYS A 8 -5.38 9.49 -4.87
CA LYS A 8 -4.64 8.38 -4.29
C LYS A 8 -5.37 7.08 -4.56
N LEU A 9 -4.60 6.00 -4.70
CA LEU A 9 -5.17 4.66 -4.64
C LEU A 9 -5.27 4.26 -3.18
N TYR A 10 -6.42 3.78 -2.76
CA TYR A 10 -6.68 3.41 -1.37
C TYR A 10 -7.19 1.99 -1.28
N LYS A 11 -6.70 1.23 -0.27
CA LYS A 11 -7.25 -0.09 0.03
C LYS A 11 -7.03 -0.40 1.50
N LYS A 12 -8.03 -1.03 2.11
CA LYS A 12 -7.95 -1.53 3.49
C LYS A 12 -7.81 -3.04 3.45
N PHE A 13 -6.89 -3.55 4.27
CA PHE A 13 -6.65 -4.97 4.42
C PHE A 13 -6.94 -5.37 5.86
N GLU A 14 -7.53 -6.55 6.04
CA GLU A 14 -7.87 -7.06 7.36
C GLU A 14 -7.33 -8.47 7.50
N PHE A 15 -6.66 -8.76 8.61
CA PHE A 15 -5.98 -10.02 8.83
C PHE A 15 -6.51 -10.69 10.09
N LYS A 16 -5.98 -11.88 10.40
CA LYS A 16 -6.41 -12.64 11.56
C LYS A 16 -6.00 -11.97 12.86
N ASP A 17 -4.78 -11.41 12.90
CA ASP A 17 -4.23 -10.80 14.11
C ASP A 17 -3.14 -9.81 13.74
N PHE A 18 -2.54 -9.19 14.75
CA PHE A 18 -1.50 -8.19 14.56
C PHE A 18 -0.25 -8.78 13.89
N SER A 19 0.15 -9.95 14.30
CA SER A 19 1.36 -10.58 13.75
C SER A 19 1.22 -10.79 12.24
N GLU A 20 0.05 -11.25 11.80
CA GLU A 20 -0.20 -11.47 10.38
C GLU A 20 -0.23 -10.14 9.63
N ALA A 21 -0.87 -9.13 10.22
CA ALA A 21 -0.92 -7.79 9.61
C ALA A 21 0.49 -7.19 9.49
N PHE A 22 1.30 -7.30 10.56
CA PHE A 22 2.64 -6.74 10.54
C PHE A 22 3.56 -7.49 9.58
N GLY A 23 3.42 -8.80 9.50
CA GLY A 23 4.16 -9.59 8.50
C GLY A 23 3.86 -9.13 7.08
N PHE A 24 2.57 -8.86 6.79
CA PHE A 24 2.17 -8.30 5.50
C PHE A 24 2.85 -6.93 5.28
N MET A 25 2.85 -6.06 6.30
CA MET A 25 3.49 -4.75 6.16
C MET A 25 4.97 -4.85 5.85
N VAL A 26 5.67 -5.81 6.49
CA VAL A 26 7.10 -6.01 6.20
C VAL A 26 7.30 -6.40 4.74
N ARG A 27 6.47 -7.31 4.23
CA ARG A 27 6.57 -7.73 2.82
C ARG A 27 6.29 -6.56 1.87
N VAL A 28 5.28 -5.75 2.21
CA VAL A 28 4.98 -4.55 1.42
C VAL A 28 6.14 -3.55 1.47
N ALA A 29 6.73 -3.37 2.65
CA ALA A 29 7.86 -2.46 2.82
C ALA A 29 9.02 -2.86 1.91
N LEU A 30 9.33 -4.16 1.84
CA LEU A 30 10.42 -4.65 1.00
C LEU A 30 10.11 -4.42 -0.49
N ALA A 31 8.86 -4.66 -0.91
CA ALA A 31 8.47 -4.43 -2.30
C ALA A 31 8.51 -2.94 -2.66
N ALA A 32 8.05 -2.09 -1.75
CA ALA A 32 8.05 -0.64 -1.95
C ALA A 32 9.48 -0.11 -2.04
N GLU A 33 10.36 -0.58 -1.17
CA GLU A 33 11.75 -0.14 -1.17
C GLU A 33 12.45 -0.54 -2.46
N LYS A 34 12.16 -1.73 -2.97
CA LYS A 34 12.74 -2.22 -4.21
C LYS A 34 12.36 -1.34 -5.41
N MET A 35 11.16 -0.77 -5.38
CA MET A 35 10.69 0.13 -6.41
C MET A 35 11.08 1.59 -6.15
N ASP A 36 11.62 1.88 -4.97
CA ASP A 36 11.87 3.24 -4.50
C ASP A 36 10.58 4.07 -4.58
N HIS A 37 9.46 3.46 -4.15
CA HIS A 37 8.16 4.10 -4.18
C HIS A 37 7.39 3.69 -2.93
N HIS A 38 7.15 4.64 -2.02
CA HIS A 38 6.74 4.32 -0.66
C HIS A 38 5.29 4.69 -0.39
N PRO A 39 4.56 3.85 0.36
CA PRO A 39 3.14 4.10 0.64
C PRO A 39 2.98 5.05 1.84
N LEU A 40 1.82 5.70 1.89
CA LEU A 40 1.29 6.24 3.13
C LEU A 40 0.41 5.16 3.71
N TRP A 41 0.62 4.77 4.96
CA TRP A 41 -0.16 3.69 5.54
C TRP A 41 -0.37 3.85 7.03
N THR A 42 -1.40 3.15 7.52
CA THR A 42 -1.68 3.07 8.95
C THR A 42 -1.92 1.61 9.33
N ASN A 43 -1.66 1.30 10.58
CA ASN A 43 -1.94 -0.02 11.12
C ASN A 43 -2.59 0.13 12.49
N VAL A 44 -3.71 -0.53 12.67
CA VAL A 44 -4.38 -0.67 13.96
C VAL A 44 -4.70 -2.15 14.13
N TYR A 45 -3.98 -2.83 15.00
CA TYR A 45 -4.11 -4.24 15.31
C TYR A 45 -4.04 -5.10 14.04
N ASN A 46 -5.17 -5.65 13.58
CA ASN A 46 -5.22 -6.54 12.42
C ASN A 46 -5.59 -5.81 11.12
N LYS A 47 -5.67 -4.47 11.16
CA LYS A 47 -6.11 -3.68 10.01
C LYS A 47 -4.96 -2.83 9.49
N VAL A 48 -4.80 -2.83 8.15
CA VAL A 48 -3.79 -2.03 7.48
C VAL A 48 -4.48 -1.25 6.39
N GLU A 49 -4.30 0.07 6.40
CA GLU A 49 -4.83 0.93 5.35
C GLU A 49 -3.66 1.50 4.57
N ILE A 50 -3.75 1.47 3.24
CA ILE A 50 -2.67 1.91 2.37
C ILE A 50 -3.20 2.92 1.36
N TRP A 51 -2.47 4.03 1.21
CA TRP A 51 -2.72 5.05 0.20
C TRP A 51 -1.47 5.18 -0.66
N LEU A 52 -1.65 5.21 -1.98
CA LEU A 52 -0.55 5.34 -2.93
C LEU A 52 -0.77 6.55 -3.83
N ASN A 53 0.24 7.39 -3.94
CA ASN A 53 0.30 8.40 -4.98
C ASN A 53 1.78 8.74 -5.24
N THR A 54 2.03 9.48 -6.30
CA THR A 54 3.39 9.83 -6.69
C THR A 54 3.65 11.29 -6.39
N HIS A 55 4.42 11.54 -5.33
CA HIS A 55 4.71 12.90 -4.86
C HIS A 55 5.38 13.73 -5.95
N ASP A 56 6.40 13.18 -6.60
CA ASP A 56 7.18 13.91 -7.60
C ASP A 56 6.36 14.29 -8.84
N ALA A 57 5.23 13.66 -9.06
CA ALA A 57 4.35 13.97 -10.19
C ALA A 57 3.24 14.94 -9.80
N GLY A 58 3.31 15.54 -8.61
CA GLY A 58 2.30 16.47 -8.13
C GLY A 58 1.22 15.80 -7.28
N ASP A 59 1.58 14.77 -6.54
CA ASP A 59 0.67 14.05 -5.62
C ASP A 59 -0.54 13.46 -6.37
N VAL A 60 -0.29 12.82 -7.49
CA VAL A 60 -1.33 12.15 -8.28
C VAL A 60 -0.98 10.70 -8.49
N ILE A 61 -1.97 9.91 -8.93
CA ILE A 61 -1.79 8.50 -9.23
C ILE A 61 -1.03 8.38 -10.56
N THR A 62 0.04 7.58 -10.56
CA THR A 62 0.79 7.29 -11.77
C THR A 62 0.93 5.77 -11.93
N GLU A 63 1.62 5.36 -12.98
CA GLU A 63 1.87 3.95 -13.25
C GLU A 63 2.65 3.28 -12.11
N LYS A 64 3.50 4.02 -11.40
CA LYS A 64 4.22 3.48 -10.25
C LYS A 64 3.25 2.99 -9.17
N ASP A 65 2.19 3.75 -8.93
CA ASP A 65 1.18 3.39 -7.93
C ASP A 65 0.41 2.16 -8.37
N ARG A 66 0.07 2.07 -9.64
CA ARG A 66 -0.66 0.92 -10.17
C ARG A 66 0.18 -0.34 -10.11
N LEU A 67 1.47 -0.24 -10.44
CA LEU A 67 2.39 -1.39 -10.34
C LEU A 67 2.55 -1.84 -8.89
N LEU A 68 2.72 -0.89 -7.96
CA LEU A 68 2.87 -1.24 -6.55
C LEU A 68 1.59 -1.88 -6.02
N SER A 69 0.42 -1.39 -6.41
CA SER A 69 -0.86 -1.96 -5.95
C SER A 69 -0.99 -3.42 -6.38
N ILE A 70 -0.55 -3.77 -7.59
CA ILE A 70 -0.56 -5.15 -8.06
C ILE A 70 0.39 -6.01 -7.23
N LYS A 71 1.59 -5.49 -6.94
CA LYS A 71 2.56 -6.22 -6.11
C LYS A 71 2.03 -6.44 -4.70
N ILE A 72 1.39 -5.42 -4.12
CA ILE A 72 0.81 -5.53 -2.78
C ILE A 72 -0.26 -6.61 -2.74
N ASP A 73 -1.16 -6.62 -3.72
CA ASP A 73 -2.23 -7.62 -3.77
C ASP A 73 -1.68 -9.05 -3.84
N ALA A 74 -0.52 -9.23 -4.44
CA ALA A 74 0.12 -10.54 -4.53
C ALA A 74 0.76 -10.99 -3.21
N LEU A 75 0.86 -10.09 -2.23
CA LEU A 75 1.52 -10.38 -0.94
C LEU A 75 0.54 -10.72 0.17
N VAL A 76 -0.74 -10.64 -0.10
CA VAL A 76 -1.78 -10.94 0.90
C VAL A 76 -1.86 -12.42 1.20
#